data_95d8cc8766f28b83691c340da2fd8fce
#
_entry.id   95d8cc8766f28b83691c340da2fd8fce
#
_cell.length_a   1.000
_cell.length_b   1.000
_cell.length_c   1.000
_cell.angle_alpha   90.00
_cell.angle_beta   90.00
_cell.angle_gamma   90.00
#
_symmetry.space_group_name_H-M   'P 1'
#
loop_
_entity.id
_entity.type
_entity.pdbx_description
1 polymer ?
#
loop_
_entity_poly.entity_id
_entity_poly.type
_entity_poly.pdbx_seq_one_letter_code
_entity_poly.pdbx_strand_id
1 'polypeptide(L)'
;MYAYIKESLERYDVDGIELDFMREMFCFAPGREFLCRDLMTDFVRSIRALCDEFEQKRGHRIMTGIKLFSLPHQVFDAGFDYFNYAKERLIDVFVTGPRWETIDNDIPVEIWKEIFAPYGVKVAAGLELILRCHLRGEFYYLNTVETTMASAAQYLAAGGDFTYLYNYMRPTKVDYSKDWVYSIYQTE
;
A
#
# COMPACT_ATOMS: atom_id res chain seq x y z
N MET A 1 -12.18 -7.81 -11.66
CA MET A 1 -10.83 -7.29 -11.39
C MET A 1 -9.77 -7.89 -12.31
N TYR A 2 -9.59 -9.22 -12.39
CA TYR A 2 -8.59 -9.85 -13.27
C TYR A 2 -8.62 -9.35 -14.73
N ALA A 3 -9.80 -9.37 -15.36
CA ALA A 3 -9.96 -8.91 -16.76
C ALA A 3 -9.55 -7.45 -16.94
N TYR A 4 -9.83 -6.60 -15.95
CA TYR A 4 -9.43 -5.19 -15.98
C TYR A 4 -7.90 -5.02 -15.92
N ILE A 5 -7.24 -5.77 -15.03
CA ILE A 5 -5.76 -5.76 -14.92
C ILE A 5 -5.14 -6.28 -16.21
N LYS A 6 -5.69 -7.36 -16.77
CA LYS A 6 -5.24 -7.92 -18.06
C LYS A 6 -5.36 -6.89 -19.19
N GLU A 7 -6.49 -6.21 -19.29
CA GLU A 7 -6.68 -5.15 -20.29
C GLU A 7 -5.68 -4.01 -20.11
N SER A 8 -5.39 -3.61 -18.86
CA SER A 8 -4.40 -2.58 -18.58
C SER A 8 -2.99 -3.00 -19.03
N LEU A 9 -2.61 -4.24 -18.76
CA LEU A 9 -1.34 -4.81 -19.25
C LEU A 9 -1.30 -4.95 -20.76
N GLU A 10 -2.41 -5.23 -21.43
CA GLU A 10 -2.48 -5.31 -22.89
C GLU A 10 -2.32 -3.95 -23.56
N ARG A 11 -2.84 -2.89 -22.94
CA ARG A 11 -2.89 -1.53 -23.52
C ARG A 11 -1.68 -0.67 -23.19
N TYR A 12 -1.08 -0.86 -22.02
CA TYR A 12 -0.06 0.03 -21.51
C TYR A 12 1.21 -0.73 -21.14
N ASP A 13 2.35 -0.15 -21.47
CA ASP A 13 3.66 -0.65 -21.06
C ASP A 13 4.00 -0.10 -19.68
N VAL A 14 3.61 -0.84 -18.64
CA VAL A 14 3.78 -0.47 -17.23
C VAL A 14 4.87 -1.31 -16.57
N ASP A 15 5.54 -0.73 -15.58
CA ASP A 15 6.60 -1.39 -14.80
C ASP A 15 6.04 -2.21 -13.63
N GLY A 16 4.76 -2.08 -13.32
CA GLY A 16 4.14 -2.82 -12.23
C GLY A 16 2.64 -2.60 -12.08
N ILE A 17 2.05 -3.47 -11.26
CA ILE A 17 0.64 -3.42 -10.84
C ILE A 17 0.59 -3.40 -9.33
N GLU A 18 -0.14 -2.46 -8.75
CA GLU A 18 -0.45 -2.44 -7.33
C GLU A 18 -1.90 -2.83 -7.08
N LEU A 19 -2.10 -3.75 -6.15
CA LEU A 19 -3.41 -4.14 -5.64
C LEU A 19 -3.69 -3.35 -4.35
N ASP A 20 -4.42 -2.25 -4.46
CA ASP A 20 -4.80 -1.44 -3.30
C ASP A 20 -6.14 -1.90 -2.72
N PHE A 21 -6.09 -2.52 -1.53
CA PHE A 21 -7.27 -2.97 -0.79
C PHE A 21 -7.67 -1.98 0.33
N MET A 22 -6.99 -0.86 0.44
CA MET A 22 -7.18 0.04 1.60
C MET A 22 -8.49 0.81 1.58
N ARG A 23 -9.20 0.87 0.44
CA ARG A 23 -10.52 1.49 0.39
C ARG A 23 -11.59 0.56 0.96
N GLU A 24 -11.64 -0.68 0.49
CA GLU A 24 -12.61 -1.71 0.89
C GLU A 24 -11.89 -3.03 1.16
N MET A 25 -11.44 -3.17 2.38
CA MET A 25 -10.59 -4.29 2.82
C MET A 25 -11.39 -5.54 3.22
N PHE A 26 -12.69 -5.42 3.44
CA PHE A 26 -13.57 -6.54 3.78
C PHE A 26 -14.08 -7.19 2.49
N CYS A 27 -13.24 -8.04 1.90
CA CYS A 27 -13.53 -8.71 0.63
C CYS A 27 -14.46 -9.91 0.79
N PHE A 28 -14.73 -10.34 2.02
CA PHE A 28 -15.53 -11.51 2.33
C PHE A 28 -16.72 -11.17 3.23
N ALA A 29 -17.72 -12.01 3.23
CA ALA A 29 -18.82 -11.90 4.19
C ALA A 29 -18.27 -12.09 5.62
N PRO A 30 -18.77 -11.33 6.62
CA PRO A 30 -18.32 -11.43 7.99
C PRO A 30 -18.31 -12.87 8.52
N GLY A 31 -17.20 -13.29 9.12
CA GLY A 31 -16.99 -14.63 9.65
C GLY A 31 -16.59 -15.68 8.59
N ARG A 32 -16.40 -15.28 7.33
CA ARG A 32 -15.95 -16.19 6.26
C ARG A 32 -14.50 -15.93 5.85
N GLU A 33 -13.84 -14.96 6.43
CA GLU A 33 -12.51 -14.47 6.04
C GLU A 33 -11.48 -15.61 6.09
N PHE A 34 -11.48 -16.38 7.18
CA PHE A 34 -10.59 -17.53 7.33
C PHE A 34 -10.82 -18.59 6.26
N LEU A 35 -12.07 -18.94 5.99
CA LEU A 35 -12.44 -19.95 5.01
C LEU A 35 -12.16 -19.53 3.55
N CYS A 36 -12.14 -18.24 3.29
CA CYS A 36 -11.95 -17.69 1.95
C CYS A 36 -10.53 -17.18 1.70
N ARG A 37 -9.62 -17.34 2.64
CA ARG A 37 -8.23 -16.88 2.53
C ARG A 37 -7.50 -17.45 1.31
N ASP A 38 -7.69 -18.73 1.05
CA ASP A 38 -7.09 -19.41 -0.11
C ASP A 38 -7.59 -18.81 -1.43
N LEU A 39 -8.85 -18.38 -1.50
CA LEU A 39 -9.39 -17.72 -2.70
C LEU A 39 -8.68 -16.37 -2.98
N MET A 40 -8.36 -15.61 -1.92
CA MET A 40 -7.60 -14.39 -2.08
C MET A 40 -6.16 -14.68 -2.51
N THR A 41 -5.55 -15.69 -1.93
CA THR A 41 -4.20 -16.13 -2.32
C THR A 41 -4.16 -16.58 -3.78
N ASP A 42 -5.15 -17.35 -4.23
CA ASP A 42 -5.28 -17.77 -5.64
C ASP A 42 -5.49 -16.58 -6.58
N PHE A 43 -6.24 -15.57 -6.14
CA PHE A 43 -6.38 -14.33 -6.91
C PHE A 43 -5.03 -13.62 -7.07
N VAL A 44 -4.28 -13.39 -5.98
CA VAL A 44 -2.96 -12.74 -6.03
C VAL A 44 -1.98 -13.57 -6.90
N ARG A 45 -2.01 -14.89 -6.76
CA ARG A 45 -1.23 -15.83 -7.58
C ARG A 45 -1.55 -15.69 -9.07
N SER A 46 -2.83 -15.55 -9.41
CA SER A 46 -3.27 -15.36 -10.80
C SER A 46 -2.77 -14.03 -11.40
N ILE A 47 -2.69 -12.97 -10.58
CA ILE A 47 -2.15 -11.68 -11.02
C ILE A 47 -0.63 -11.78 -11.22
N ARG A 48 0.10 -12.44 -10.31
CA ARG A 48 1.54 -12.65 -10.51
C ARG A 48 1.82 -13.43 -11.79
N ALA A 49 1.11 -14.52 -12.02
CA ALA A 49 1.25 -15.32 -13.25
C ALA A 49 0.96 -14.49 -14.51
N LEU A 50 -0.05 -13.61 -14.46
CA LEU A 50 -0.36 -12.70 -15.55
C LEU A 50 0.80 -11.71 -15.80
N CYS A 51 1.37 -11.12 -14.74
CA CYS A 51 2.51 -10.24 -14.87
C CYS A 51 3.73 -10.98 -15.45
N ASP A 52 4.01 -12.22 -15.00
CA ASP A 52 5.09 -13.05 -15.55
C ASP A 52 4.93 -13.33 -17.05
N GLU A 53 3.69 -13.57 -17.50
CA GLU A 53 3.39 -13.73 -18.94
C GLU A 53 3.75 -12.46 -19.73
N PHE A 54 3.40 -11.29 -19.20
CA PHE A 54 3.71 -10.01 -19.86
C PHE A 54 5.18 -9.63 -19.77
N GLU A 55 5.89 -9.99 -18.67
CA GLU A 55 7.34 -9.87 -18.58
C GLU A 55 8.05 -10.60 -19.72
N GLN A 56 7.64 -11.86 -19.99
CA GLN A 56 8.22 -12.64 -21.08
C GLN A 56 7.95 -12.00 -22.45
N LYS A 57 6.78 -11.40 -22.64
CA LYS A 57 6.41 -10.74 -23.91
C LYS A 57 7.17 -9.42 -24.11
N ARG A 58 7.43 -8.67 -23.05
CA ARG A 58 8.00 -7.32 -23.11
C ARG A 58 9.51 -7.26 -22.90
N GLY A 59 10.07 -8.28 -22.22
CA GLY A 59 11.48 -8.37 -21.94
C GLY A 59 11.96 -7.50 -20.77
N HIS A 60 11.03 -7.01 -19.92
CA HIS A 60 11.37 -6.31 -18.69
C HIS A 60 10.47 -6.78 -17.52
N ARG A 61 10.93 -6.54 -16.28
CA ARG A 61 10.21 -6.89 -15.06
C ARG A 61 8.91 -6.10 -14.95
N ILE A 62 7.82 -6.77 -14.57
CA ILE A 62 6.56 -6.14 -14.16
C ILE A 62 6.33 -6.48 -12.69
N MET A 63 6.57 -5.53 -11.82
CA MET A 63 6.46 -5.72 -10.37
C MET A 63 5.00 -5.87 -9.93
N THR A 64 4.79 -6.65 -8.87
CA THR A 64 3.50 -6.72 -8.18
C THR A 64 3.62 -6.10 -6.80
N GLY A 65 2.77 -5.12 -6.53
CA GLY A 65 2.60 -4.50 -5.22
C GLY A 65 1.26 -4.84 -4.61
N ILE A 66 1.21 -4.84 -3.28
CA ILE A 66 -0.05 -4.94 -2.54
C ILE A 66 -0.05 -3.93 -1.41
N LYS A 67 -1.18 -3.23 -1.23
CA LYS A 67 -1.37 -2.29 -0.14
C LYS A 67 -2.45 -2.78 0.81
N LEU A 68 -2.09 -2.94 2.09
CA LEU A 68 -2.92 -3.48 3.15
C LEU A 68 -2.77 -2.68 4.45
N PHE A 69 -3.42 -3.14 5.52
CA PHE A 69 -3.46 -2.50 6.85
C PHE A 69 -2.10 -2.34 7.54
N SER A 70 -2.10 -1.51 8.58
CA SER A 70 -0.92 -1.29 9.42
C SER A 70 -0.53 -2.52 10.23
N LEU A 71 -1.49 -3.25 10.80
CA LEU A 71 -1.23 -4.30 11.78
C LEU A 71 -1.33 -5.71 11.18
N PRO A 72 -0.29 -6.56 11.33
CA PRO A 72 -0.25 -7.91 10.76
C PRO A 72 -1.46 -8.78 11.09
N HIS A 73 -1.92 -8.78 12.36
CA HIS A 73 -3.07 -9.58 12.75
C HIS A 73 -4.36 -9.12 12.03
N GLN A 74 -4.57 -7.81 11.85
CA GLN A 74 -5.73 -7.29 11.13
C GLN A 74 -5.71 -7.72 9.65
N VAL A 75 -4.54 -7.71 9.01
CA VAL A 75 -4.36 -8.19 7.64
C VAL A 75 -4.73 -9.67 7.55
N PHE A 76 -4.23 -10.47 8.48
CA PHE A 76 -4.47 -11.90 8.49
C PHE A 76 -5.94 -12.24 8.79
N ASP A 77 -6.55 -11.55 9.75
CA ASP A 77 -7.95 -11.73 10.13
C ASP A 77 -8.91 -11.28 9.02
N ALA A 78 -8.52 -10.31 8.20
CA ALA A 78 -9.29 -9.88 7.02
C ALA A 78 -9.20 -10.85 5.83
N GLY A 79 -8.46 -11.95 5.95
CA GLY A 79 -8.36 -12.99 4.94
C GLY A 79 -7.23 -12.81 3.93
N PHE A 80 -6.19 -12.03 4.28
CA PHE A 80 -5.00 -11.87 3.45
C PHE A 80 -3.83 -12.68 4.03
N ASP A 81 -3.39 -13.70 3.30
CA ASP A 81 -2.28 -14.56 3.72
C ASP A 81 -0.94 -14.01 3.21
N TYR A 82 -0.49 -12.95 3.87
CA TYR A 82 0.77 -12.28 3.51
C TYR A 82 2.00 -13.18 3.67
N PHE A 83 1.95 -14.22 4.51
CA PHE A 83 3.03 -15.21 4.60
C PHE A 83 3.18 -16.00 3.29
N ASN A 84 2.08 -16.48 2.74
CA ASN A 84 2.11 -17.18 1.45
C ASN A 84 2.45 -16.23 0.31
N TYR A 85 2.01 -14.95 0.35
CA TYR A 85 2.40 -13.96 -0.66
C TYR A 85 3.92 -13.77 -0.70
N ALA A 86 4.56 -13.71 0.46
CA ALA A 86 6.02 -13.62 0.56
C ALA A 86 6.71 -14.93 0.14
N LYS A 87 6.31 -16.04 0.73
CA LYS A 87 6.91 -17.36 0.52
C LYS A 87 6.88 -17.82 -0.94
N GLU A 88 5.77 -17.58 -1.61
CA GLU A 88 5.57 -17.91 -3.02
C GLU A 88 6.06 -16.79 -3.96
N ARG A 89 6.58 -15.69 -3.42
CA ARG A 89 7.06 -14.52 -4.18
C ARG A 89 5.99 -13.95 -5.12
N LEU A 90 4.76 -13.87 -4.64
CA LEU A 90 3.63 -13.34 -5.39
C LEU A 90 3.67 -11.82 -5.49
N ILE A 91 4.38 -11.17 -4.57
CA ILE A 91 4.53 -9.72 -4.50
C ILE A 91 6.00 -9.33 -4.39
N ASP A 92 6.36 -8.20 -5.01
CA ASP A 92 7.68 -7.59 -4.92
C ASP A 92 7.69 -6.45 -3.88
N VAL A 93 6.53 -5.81 -3.67
CA VAL A 93 6.36 -4.66 -2.78
C VAL A 93 5.12 -4.85 -1.89
N PHE A 94 5.32 -4.63 -0.62
CA PHE A 94 4.26 -4.54 0.38
C PHE A 94 4.16 -3.11 0.89
N VAL A 95 2.98 -2.50 0.74
CA VAL A 95 2.68 -1.18 1.29
C VAL A 95 1.75 -1.35 2.47
N THR A 96 2.14 -0.83 3.63
CA THR A 96 1.33 -0.83 4.84
C THR A 96 0.93 0.59 5.22
N GLY A 97 -0.27 0.78 5.72
CA GLY A 97 -0.74 2.10 6.11
C GLY A 97 -2.11 2.09 6.79
N PRO A 98 -2.52 3.22 7.38
CA PRO A 98 -3.84 3.34 7.98
C PRO A 98 -4.96 3.32 6.93
N ARG A 99 -6.12 2.88 7.34
CA ARG A 99 -7.28 2.81 6.43
C ARG A 99 -7.88 4.17 6.11
N TRP A 100 -8.06 5.00 7.10
CA TRP A 100 -8.76 6.28 6.96
C TRP A 100 -7.77 7.43 6.91
N GLU A 101 -8.20 8.49 6.28
CA GLU A 101 -7.50 9.77 6.13
C GLU A 101 -6.87 10.25 7.45
N THR A 102 -5.82 9.56 7.91
CA THR A 102 -5.03 9.94 9.08
C THR A 102 -3.65 9.33 8.99
N ILE A 103 -2.63 10.06 9.43
CA ILE A 103 -1.29 9.50 9.60
C ILE A 103 -1.27 8.59 10.82
N ASP A 104 -0.53 7.52 10.76
CA ASP A 104 -0.31 6.56 11.84
C ASP A 104 1.20 6.39 12.04
N ASN A 105 1.74 6.96 13.10
CA ASN A 105 3.16 6.87 13.40
C ASN A 105 3.54 5.59 14.18
N ASP A 106 2.58 4.71 14.46
CA ASP A 106 2.77 3.44 15.17
C ASP A 106 2.66 2.22 14.25
N ILE A 107 2.92 2.41 12.95
CA ILE A 107 3.00 1.29 12.00
C ILE A 107 4.20 0.41 12.37
N PRO A 108 4.01 -0.90 12.64
CA PRO A 108 5.09 -1.79 13.06
C PRO A 108 5.96 -2.22 11.85
N VAL A 109 6.71 -1.27 11.30
CA VAL A 109 7.53 -1.46 10.09
C VAL A 109 8.58 -2.54 10.30
N GLU A 110 9.18 -2.61 11.49
CA GLU A 110 10.18 -3.61 11.87
C GLU A 110 9.61 -5.03 11.73
N ILE A 111 8.38 -5.26 12.22
CA ILE A 111 7.71 -6.56 12.14
C ILE A 111 7.46 -6.92 10.68
N TRP A 112 6.98 -5.98 9.88
CA TRP A 112 6.77 -6.21 8.46
C TRP A 112 8.08 -6.53 7.73
N LYS A 113 9.18 -5.85 8.11
CA LYS A 113 10.50 -6.15 7.56
C LYS A 113 10.99 -7.55 7.95
N GLU A 114 10.80 -7.98 9.19
CA GLU A 114 11.14 -9.33 9.63
C GLU A 114 10.39 -10.40 8.82
N ILE A 115 9.12 -10.15 8.50
CA ILE A 115 8.28 -11.06 7.72
C ILE A 115 8.74 -11.11 6.25
N PHE A 116 9.01 -9.96 5.64
CA PHE A 116 9.16 -9.86 4.19
C PHE A 116 10.61 -9.89 3.68
N ALA A 117 11.57 -9.38 4.44
CA ALA A 117 12.97 -9.30 4.02
C ALA A 117 13.61 -10.65 3.65
N PRO A 118 13.31 -11.78 4.34
CA PRO A 118 13.86 -13.09 3.95
C PRO A 118 13.48 -13.55 2.54
N TYR A 119 12.40 -13.00 2.00
CA TYR A 119 11.87 -13.34 0.68
C TYR A 119 12.19 -12.29 -0.40
N GLY A 120 12.88 -11.20 0.00
CA GLY A 120 13.27 -10.12 -0.91
C GLY A 120 12.15 -9.11 -1.22
N VAL A 121 10.99 -9.21 -0.54
CA VAL A 121 9.88 -8.26 -0.68
C VAL A 121 10.24 -6.94 -0.01
N LYS A 122 10.03 -5.84 -0.72
CA LYS A 122 10.26 -4.49 -0.20
C LYS A 122 9.07 -4.02 0.62
N VAL A 123 9.35 -3.30 1.71
CA VAL A 123 8.33 -2.78 2.62
C VAL A 123 8.31 -1.25 2.57
N ALA A 124 7.14 -0.69 2.31
CA ALA A 124 6.89 0.75 2.37
C ALA A 124 5.81 1.06 3.40
N ALA A 125 5.99 2.13 4.15
CA ALA A 125 4.94 2.66 5.02
C ALA A 125 4.23 3.84 4.36
N GLY A 126 2.89 3.80 4.39
CA GLY A 126 2.02 4.81 3.81
C GLY A 126 1.93 6.05 4.69
N LEU A 127 2.21 7.19 4.11
CA LEU A 127 2.03 8.51 4.69
C LEU A 127 0.74 9.11 4.14
N GLU A 128 -0.20 9.40 5.03
CA GLU A 128 -1.44 10.09 4.67
C GLU A 128 -1.28 11.60 4.66
N LEU A 129 -1.98 12.25 3.74
CA LEU A 129 -2.01 13.71 3.65
C LEU A 129 -2.67 14.35 4.87
N ILE A 130 -3.58 13.67 5.52
CA ILE A 130 -4.46 14.21 6.55
C ILE A 130 -4.09 13.64 7.92
N LEU A 131 -4.15 14.48 8.94
CA LEU A 131 -4.08 14.12 10.34
C LEU A 131 -5.43 14.39 10.99
N ARG A 132 -6.12 13.35 11.45
CA ARG A 132 -7.36 13.45 12.23
C ARG A 132 -7.06 13.28 13.71
N CYS A 133 -7.18 14.36 14.46
CA CYS A 133 -6.90 14.34 15.90
C CYS A 133 -8.06 13.80 16.75
N HIS A 134 -9.27 13.71 16.20
CA HIS A 134 -10.47 13.26 16.91
C HIS A 134 -11.34 12.35 16.07
N LEU A 135 -11.81 11.24 16.68
CA LEU A 135 -12.74 10.28 16.07
C LEU A 135 -14.10 10.86 15.67
N ARG A 136 -14.49 12.01 16.25
CA ARG A 136 -15.79 12.67 16.02
C ARG A 136 -15.66 14.10 15.48
N GLY A 137 -14.46 14.54 15.12
CA GLY A 137 -14.22 15.93 14.72
C GLY A 137 -14.41 16.15 13.23
N GLU A 138 -15.10 17.21 12.87
CA GLU A 138 -15.07 17.79 11.53
C GLU A 138 -13.68 18.40 11.23
N PHE A 139 -12.83 18.50 12.26
CA PHE A 139 -11.50 19.09 12.18
C PHE A 139 -10.48 18.05 11.76
N TYR A 140 -9.79 18.34 10.69
CA TYR A 140 -8.59 17.63 10.24
C TYR A 140 -7.50 18.66 9.97
N TYR A 141 -6.28 18.23 10.18
CA TYR A 141 -5.10 18.99 9.80
C TYR A 141 -4.45 18.32 8.61
N LEU A 142 -3.83 19.13 7.78
CA LEU A 142 -3.02 18.59 6.71
C LEU A 142 -1.58 18.41 7.22
N ASN A 143 -0.94 17.32 6.84
CA ASN A 143 0.47 17.14 7.14
C ASN A 143 1.30 18.21 6.44
N THR A 144 2.17 18.85 7.19
CA THR A 144 3.17 19.78 6.62
C THR A 144 4.32 18.99 6.03
N VAL A 145 5.22 19.67 5.33
CA VAL A 145 6.47 19.08 4.84
C VAL A 145 7.26 18.48 6.00
N GLU A 146 7.38 19.23 7.10
CA GLU A 146 8.17 18.82 8.28
C GLU A 146 7.57 17.57 8.95
N THR A 147 6.24 17.51 9.13
CA THR A 147 5.58 16.33 9.72
C THR A 147 5.65 15.13 8.78
N THR A 148 5.53 15.33 7.48
CA THR A 148 5.70 14.27 6.48
C THR A 148 7.13 13.74 6.49
N MET A 149 8.14 14.61 6.51
CA MET A 149 9.54 14.23 6.57
C MET A 149 9.90 13.52 7.88
N ALA A 150 9.35 13.97 9.01
CA ALA A 150 9.58 13.34 10.31
C ALA A 150 9.02 11.91 10.33
N SER A 151 7.79 11.70 9.85
CA SER A 151 7.20 10.36 9.76
C SER A 151 7.95 9.48 8.75
N ALA A 152 8.37 10.03 7.61
CA ALA A 152 9.18 9.30 6.64
C ALA A 152 10.52 8.86 7.25
N ALA A 153 11.20 9.74 7.97
CA ALA A 153 12.46 9.42 8.64
C ALA A 153 12.27 8.33 9.71
N GLN A 154 11.18 8.36 10.48
CA GLN A 154 10.83 7.33 11.45
C GLN A 154 10.66 5.97 10.78
N TYR A 155 9.89 5.88 9.70
CA TYR A 155 9.65 4.62 9.01
C TYR A 155 10.91 4.05 8.35
N LEU A 156 11.75 4.90 7.78
CA LEU A 156 13.04 4.47 7.23
C LEU A 156 13.99 4.00 8.33
N ALA A 157 14.02 4.69 9.49
CA ALA A 157 14.81 4.27 10.65
C ALA A 157 14.33 2.92 11.23
N ALA A 158 13.03 2.63 11.13
CA ALA A 158 12.43 1.35 11.48
C ALA A 158 12.71 0.22 10.45
N GLY A 159 13.49 0.49 9.41
CA GLY A 159 13.91 -0.49 8.41
C GLY A 159 13.06 -0.55 7.15
N GLY A 160 12.11 0.36 6.96
CA GLY A 160 11.37 0.49 5.71
C GLY A 160 12.29 0.74 4.52
N ASP A 161 11.99 0.17 3.37
CA ASP A 161 12.81 0.36 2.17
C ASP A 161 12.56 1.72 1.51
N PHE A 162 11.33 2.23 1.60
CA PHE A 162 10.92 3.54 1.11
C PHE A 162 9.59 3.97 1.77
N THR A 163 9.16 5.18 1.51
CA THR A 163 7.86 5.71 1.97
C THR A 163 6.89 5.83 0.81
N TYR A 164 5.60 5.71 1.11
CA TYR A 164 4.53 5.77 0.13
C TYR A 164 3.62 6.97 0.44
N LEU A 165 3.59 7.97 -0.45
CA LEU A 165 2.74 9.15 -0.29
C LEU A 165 1.33 8.85 -0.80
N TYR A 166 0.37 8.71 0.12
CA TYR A 166 -1.00 8.37 -0.21
C TYR A 166 -1.91 9.61 -0.20
N ASN A 167 -2.75 9.75 -1.21
CA ASN A 167 -3.68 10.88 -1.40
C ASN A 167 -3.04 12.29 -1.53
N TYR A 168 -1.72 12.41 -1.60
CA TYR A 168 -1.06 13.71 -1.74
C TYR A 168 -1.40 14.45 -3.05
N MET A 169 -1.90 13.73 -4.03
CA MET A 169 -2.36 14.29 -5.32
C MET A 169 -3.83 14.70 -5.30
N ARG A 170 -4.56 14.44 -4.21
CA ARG A 170 -5.97 14.79 -4.11
C ARG A 170 -6.15 16.29 -4.09
N PRO A 171 -6.93 16.89 -5.03
CA PRO A 171 -7.36 18.26 -4.91
C PRO A 171 -8.34 18.32 -3.74
N THR A 172 -7.85 18.61 -2.56
CA THR A 172 -8.70 18.99 -1.45
C THR A 172 -9.29 20.36 -1.78
N LYS A 173 -10.46 20.71 -1.25
CA LYS A 173 -10.96 22.10 -1.23
C LYS A 173 -10.08 22.94 -0.30
N VAL A 174 -8.77 22.83 -0.48
CA VAL A 174 -7.79 23.57 0.27
C VAL A 174 -7.79 24.97 -0.32
N ASP A 175 -7.80 25.92 0.53
CA ASP A 175 -7.46 27.29 0.18
C ASP A 175 -6.09 27.30 -0.47
N TYR A 176 -6.08 27.33 -1.80
CA TYR A 176 -4.86 27.37 -2.61
C TYR A 176 -3.98 28.59 -2.34
N SER A 177 -4.44 29.54 -1.52
CA SER A 177 -3.64 30.65 -1.02
C SER A 177 -2.58 30.24 0.00
N LYS A 178 -2.61 28.98 0.47
CA LYS A 178 -1.62 28.40 1.40
C LYS A 178 -0.72 27.42 0.63
N ASP A 179 0.42 27.89 0.22
CA ASP A 179 1.39 27.24 -0.69
C ASP A 179 1.97 25.88 -0.24
N TRP A 180 1.58 25.34 0.90
CA TRP A 180 2.22 24.15 1.48
C TRP A 180 1.96 22.84 0.72
N VAL A 181 0.80 22.67 0.07
CA VAL A 181 0.50 21.44 -0.71
C VAL A 181 1.45 21.27 -1.90
N TYR A 182 1.86 22.39 -2.48
CA TYR A 182 2.80 22.40 -3.59
C TYR A 182 4.26 22.28 -3.13
N SER A 183 4.57 22.68 -1.91
CA SER A 183 5.95 22.69 -1.40
C SER A 183 6.55 21.28 -1.26
N ILE A 184 5.72 20.23 -1.03
CA ILE A 184 6.19 18.85 -0.96
C ILE A 184 6.78 18.38 -2.29
N TYR A 185 6.25 18.88 -3.41
CA TYR A 185 6.70 18.52 -4.76
C TYR A 185 7.63 19.55 -5.40
N GLN A 186 7.85 20.70 -4.75
CA GLN A 186 8.63 21.83 -5.28
C GLN A 186 9.95 22.09 -4.52
N THR A 187 10.32 21.21 -3.59
CA THR A 187 11.65 21.30 -2.99
C THR A 187 12.69 20.87 -4.01
N GLU A 188 13.42 21.88 -4.52
CA GLU A 188 14.66 21.70 -5.27
C GLU A 188 15.72 20.98 -4.44
#